data_b390c4a5291e7c6c559de0816c423b3c
#
_entry.id   b390c4a5291e7c6c559de0816c423b3c
#
_cell.length_a   1.000
_cell.length_b   1.000
_cell.length_c   1.000
_cell.angle_alpha   90.00
_cell.angle_beta   90.00
_cell.angle_gamma   90.00
#
_symmetry.space_group_name_H-M   'P 1'
#
loop_
_entity.id
_entity.type
_entity.pdbx_description
1 polymer ?
#
loop_
_entity_poly.entity_id
_entity_poly.type
_entity_poly.pdbx_seq_one_letter_code
_entity_poly.pdbx_strand_id
1 'polypeptide(L)'
;MTTPIAKELLSISLVDELRQSYLDYAMSVIVGRALPDIRDGLKPVHRRVLYSMFEPNNDWNKPYKKSARVVGDVIGKYHPHGEGAVYDAIVRMAQDFSMRYMLVDGQGNFGSIDGDAPAAMRYTEVRMSRLAHQLLADLDKDTVDFDPNYDESEKEPTVLPTRAVSYTHLTLPTKA
;
A
#
# COMPACT_ATOMS: atom_id res chain seq x y z
N MET A 1 40.14 10.70 33.36
CA MET A 1 38.76 10.71 33.86
C MET A 1 37.89 10.19 32.70
N THR A 2 37.48 8.96 32.75
CA THR A 2 36.56 8.37 31.76
C THR A 2 35.15 8.83 32.09
N THR A 3 34.55 9.60 31.22
CA THR A 3 33.15 9.99 31.31
C THR A 3 32.29 8.69 31.24
N PRO A 4 31.34 8.47 32.14
CA PRO A 4 30.49 7.29 32.10
C PRO A 4 29.69 7.29 30.80
N ILE A 5 29.78 6.18 30.06
CA ILE A 5 29.14 5.99 28.75
C ILE A 5 27.61 5.87 28.91
N ALA A 6 27.12 5.51 30.08
CA ALA A 6 25.70 5.41 30.39
C ALA A 6 25.39 6.01 31.77
N LYS A 7 24.21 6.64 31.87
CA LYS A 7 23.72 7.29 33.08
C LYS A 7 23.15 6.27 34.07
N GLU A 8 22.68 5.13 33.58
CA GLU A 8 22.08 4.04 34.33
C GLU A 8 22.27 2.72 33.60
N LEU A 9 22.58 1.65 34.32
CA LEU A 9 22.67 0.30 33.81
C LEU A 9 21.52 -0.52 34.42
N LEU A 10 20.57 -0.90 33.58
CA LEU A 10 19.48 -1.80 33.94
C LEU A 10 19.81 -3.22 33.43
N SER A 11 19.73 -4.22 34.34
CA SER A 11 19.85 -5.62 33.94
C SER A 11 18.51 -6.12 33.42
N ILE A 12 18.47 -6.50 32.15
CA ILE A 12 17.27 -7.04 31.50
C ILE A 12 17.53 -8.51 31.15
N SER A 13 16.55 -9.38 31.38
CA SER A 13 16.60 -10.76 30.93
C SER A 13 16.59 -10.81 29.41
N LEU A 14 17.60 -11.44 28.79
CA LEU A 14 17.68 -11.61 27.34
C LEU A 14 16.42 -12.31 26.78
N VAL A 15 15.86 -13.27 27.51
CA VAL A 15 14.66 -14.00 27.09
C VAL A 15 13.43 -13.08 27.07
N ASP A 16 13.30 -12.22 28.08
CA ASP A 16 12.14 -11.31 28.15
C ASP A 16 12.25 -10.22 27.10
N GLU A 17 13.45 -9.69 26.86
CA GLU A 17 13.70 -8.72 25.80
C GLU A 17 13.42 -9.29 24.41
N LEU A 18 13.89 -10.51 24.12
CA LEU A 18 13.59 -11.18 22.86
C LEU A 18 12.09 -11.43 22.68
N ARG A 19 11.41 -11.88 23.73
CA ARG A 19 9.96 -12.11 23.68
C ARG A 19 9.21 -10.83 23.39
N GLN A 20 9.56 -9.74 24.07
CA GLN A 20 8.93 -8.44 23.86
C GLN A 20 9.18 -7.91 22.45
N SER A 21 10.43 -7.94 21.99
CA SER A 21 10.82 -7.51 20.66
C SER A 21 10.11 -8.31 19.54
N TYR A 22 9.98 -9.64 19.71
CA TYR A 22 9.21 -10.47 18.78
C TYR A 22 7.72 -10.14 18.79
N LEU A 23 7.16 -9.89 19.97
CA LEU A 23 5.74 -9.50 20.09
C LEU A 23 5.49 -8.16 19.42
N ASP A 24 6.32 -7.15 19.67
CA ASP A 24 6.20 -5.83 19.09
C ASP A 24 6.37 -5.87 17.56
N TYR A 25 7.33 -6.65 17.07
CA TYR A 25 7.49 -6.88 15.63
C TYR A 25 6.26 -7.57 15.02
N ALA A 26 5.77 -8.65 15.62
CA ALA A 26 4.60 -9.37 15.15
C ALA A 26 3.36 -8.47 15.14
N MET A 27 3.14 -7.69 16.19
CA MET A 27 2.04 -6.73 16.28
C MET A 27 2.15 -5.64 15.21
N SER A 28 3.34 -5.09 14.98
CA SER A 28 3.54 -4.06 13.95
C SER A 28 3.27 -4.61 12.54
N VAL A 29 3.69 -5.85 12.25
CA VAL A 29 3.42 -6.50 10.95
C VAL A 29 1.93 -6.83 10.78
N ILE A 30 1.28 -7.34 11.81
CA ILE A 30 -0.15 -7.69 11.75
C ILE A 30 -1.01 -6.44 11.61
N VAL A 31 -0.86 -5.48 12.52
CA VAL A 31 -1.72 -4.28 12.57
C VAL A 31 -1.35 -3.28 11.48
N GLY A 32 -0.05 -3.02 11.30
CA GLY A 32 0.42 -1.96 10.40
C GLY A 32 0.62 -2.40 8.94
N ARG A 33 0.50 -3.70 8.60
CA ARG A 33 0.82 -4.19 7.25
C ARG A 33 -0.15 -5.23 6.70
N ALA A 34 -0.51 -6.23 7.50
CA ALA A 34 -1.26 -7.38 7.01
C ALA A 34 -2.77 -7.15 6.95
N LEU A 35 -3.32 -6.40 7.91
CA LEU A 35 -4.75 -6.14 8.00
C LEU A 35 -5.14 -4.89 7.21
N PRO A 36 -6.28 -4.92 6.51
CA PRO A 36 -6.88 -3.71 5.94
C PRO A 36 -7.36 -2.78 7.05
N ASP A 37 -7.25 -1.47 6.84
CA ASP A 37 -7.84 -0.47 7.72
C ASP A 37 -9.37 -0.53 7.61
N ILE A 38 -10.07 -0.52 8.74
CA ILE A 38 -11.54 -0.62 8.77
C ILE A 38 -12.23 0.60 8.11
N ARG A 39 -11.56 1.74 8.06
CA ARG A 39 -12.11 3.00 7.54
C ARG A 39 -12.15 3.02 6.01
N ASP A 40 -11.10 2.53 5.33
CA ASP A 40 -11.01 2.55 3.85
C ASP A 40 -10.92 1.15 3.23
N GLY A 41 -10.79 0.11 4.04
CA GLY A 41 -10.68 -1.28 3.58
C GLY A 41 -9.36 -1.61 2.89
N LEU A 42 -8.36 -0.74 2.98
CA LEU A 42 -7.11 -0.87 2.26
C LEU A 42 -5.95 -1.25 3.19
N LYS A 43 -5.04 -2.06 2.67
CA LYS A 43 -3.73 -2.23 3.28
C LYS A 43 -2.84 -1.05 2.92
N PRO A 44 -1.79 -0.74 3.71
CA PRO A 44 -0.89 0.38 3.43
C PRO A 44 -0.33 0.39 2.00
N VAL A 45 0.08 -0.78 1.47
CA VAL A 45 0.61 -0.87 0.10
C VAL A 45 -0.42 -0.46 -0.96
N HIS A 46 -1.69 -0.84 -0.80
CA HIS A 46 -2.76 -0.46 -1.73
C HIS A 46 -3.00 1.05 -1.71
N ARG A 47 -3.05 1.64 -0.52
CA ARG A 47 -3.24 3.09 -0.34
C ARG A 47 -2.10 3.87 -0.97
N ARG A 48 -0.85 3.46 -0.74
CA ARG A 48 0.35 4.07 -1.31
C ARG A 48 0.38 3.99 -2.83
N VAL A 49 -0.03 2.85 -3.41
CA VAL A 49 -0.14 2.70 -4.87
C VAL A 49 -1.18 3.68 -5.44
N LEU A 50 -2.37 3.73 -4.86
CA LEU A 50 -3.44 4.61 -5.35
C LEU A 50 -3.05 6.09 -5.19
N TYR A 51 -2.43 6.45 -4.07
CA TYR A 51 -1.96 7.81 -3.82
C TYR A 51 -0.83 8.21 -4.79
N SER A 52 0.14 7.32 -5.02
CA SER A 52 1.21 7.53 -6.01
C SER A 52 0.69 7.65 -7.45
N MET A 53 -0.48 7.08 -7.76
CA MET A 53 -1.13 7.29 -9.07
C MET A 53 -1.93 8.59 -9.11
N PHE A 54 -2.47 9.03 -7.98
CA PHE A 54 -3.25 10.27 -7.86
C PHE A 54 -2.39 11.52 -8.05
N GLU A 55 -1.23 11.62 -7.38
CA GLU A 55 -0.35 12.78 -7.47
C GLU A 55 0.02 13.19 -8.92
N PRO A 56 0.52 12.28 -9.78
CA PRO A 56 0.84 12.61 -11.17
C PRO A 56 -0.38 12.59 -12.08
N ASN A 57 -1.59 12.60 -11.51
CA ASN A 57 -2.86 12.60 -12.24
C ASN A 57 -2.97 11.44 -13.25
N ASN A 58 -2.61 10.22 -12.81
CA ASN A 58 -2.75 8.99 -13.58
C ASN A 58 -4.16 8.42 -13.43
N ASP A 59 -5.14 9.20 -13.85
CA ASP A 59 -6.56 8.97 -13.62
C ASP A 59 -7.23 8.14 -14.73
N TRP A 60 -8.45 7.67 -14.47
CA TRP A 60 -9.25 6.79 -15.34
C TRP A 60 -9.46 7.35 -16.75
N ASN A 61 -9.46 8.66 -16.91
CA ASN A 61 -9.66 9.38 -18.18
C ASN A 61 -8.35 9.82 -18.85
N LYS A 62 -7.20 9.38 -18.31
CA LYS A 62 -5.87 9.70 -18.83
C LYS A 62 -5.23 8.49 -19.52
N PRO A 63 -4.20 8.72 -20.34
CA PRO A 63 -3.43 7.63 -20.93
C PRO A 63 -2.83 6.71 -19.88
N TYR A 64 -2.72 5.42 -20.21
CA TYR A 64 -2.02 4.46 -19.37
C TYR A 64 -0.55 4.83 -19.19
N LYS A 65 -0.01 4.51 -18.02
CA LYS A 65 1.42 4.62 -17.72
C LYS A 65 2.02 3.23 -17.50
N LYS A 66 3.29 3.05 -17.81
CA LYS A 66 4.00 1.79 -17.55
C LYS A 66 3.92 1.43 -16.06
N SER A 67 3.57 0.17 -15.75
CA SER A 67 3.51 -0.31 -14.37
C SER A 67 4.83 -0.11 -13.64
N ALA A 68 5.95 -0.32 -14.33
CA ALA A 68 7.29 -0.09 -13.78
C ALA A 68 7.50 1.35 -13.28
N ARG A 69 6.89 2.36 -13.92
CA ARG A 69 6.96 3.73 -13.44
C ARG A 69 6.21 3.91 -12.13
N VAL A 70 4.99 3.40 -12.05
CA VAL A 70 4.17 3.48 -10.81
C VAL A 70 4.87 2.75 -9.67
N VAL A 71 5.41 1.55 -9.93
CA VAL A 71 6.20 0.80 -8.93
C VAL A 71 7.40 1.62 -8.44
N GLY A 72 8.15 2.23 -9.36
CA GLY A 72 9.30 3.08 -9.02
C GLY A 72 8.91 4.28 -8.16
N ASP A 73 7.82 4.98 -8.51
CA ASP A 73 7.33 6.13 -7.75
C ASP A 73 6.88 5.70 -6.33
N VAL A 74 6.21 4.55 -6.18
CA VAL A 74 5.78 4.01 -4.88
C VAL A 74 6.97 3.66 -3.99
N ILE A 75 7.98 2.96 -4.54
CA ILE A 75 9.16 2.55 -3.77
C ILE A 75 10.00 3.76 -3.38
N GLY A 76 10.22 4.67 -4.34
CA GLY A 76 11.06 5.83 -4.12
C GLY A 76 10.49 6.81 -3.13
N LYS A 77 9.16 6.94 -3.04
CA LYS A 77 8.51 7.96 -2.22
C LYS A 77 7.90 7.40 -0.92
N TYR A 78 7.24 6.23 -0.96
CA TYR A 78 6.34 5.81 0.13
C TYR A 78 6.62 4.44 0.71
N HIS A 79 7.19 3.51 -0.06
CA HIS A 79 7.24 2.10 0.35
C HIS A 79 8.60 1.48 0.07
N PRO A 80 9.62 1.67 0.95
CA PRO A 80 11.00 1.21 0.74
C PRO A 80 11.13 -0.32 0.91
N HIS A 81 10.39 -1.08 0.12
CA HIS A 81 10.37 -2.55 0.09
C HIS A 81 10.62 -3.07 -1.33
N GLY A 82 10.70 -4.38 -1.48
CA GLY A 82 10.97 -5.00 -2.79
C GLY A 82 9.92 -4.66 -3.85
N GLU A 83 10.38 -4.32 -5.06
CA GLU A 83 9.54 -3.95 -6.21
C GLU A 83 8.49 -5.02 -6.58
N GLY A 84 8.84 -6.30 -6.41
CA GLY A 84 7.94 -7.41 -6.68
C GLY A 84 6.66 -7.36 -5.85
N ALA A 85 6.78 -7.06 -4.54
CA ALA A 85 5.62 -6.99 -3.65
C ALA A 85 4.65 -5.84 -4.02
N VAL A 86 5.19 -4.70 -4.45
CA VAL A 86 4.40 -3.55 -4.92
C VAL A 86 3.73 -3.89 -6.25
N TYR A 87 4.47 -4.52 -7.18
CA TYR A 87 3.90 -4.94 -8.46
C TYR A 87 2.80 -5.99 -8.27
N ASP A 88 2.99 -6.99 -7.40
CA ASP A 88 1.97 -8.00 -7.08
C ASP A 88 0.69 -7.35 -6.51
N ALA A 89 0.83 -6.31 -5.70
CA ALA A 89 -0.32 -5.56 -5.20
C ALA A 89 -1.08 -4.84 -6.35
N ILE A 90 -0.36 -4.21 -7.28
CA ILE A 90 -0.95 -3.58 -8.47
C ILE A 90 -1.66 -4.63 -9.33
N VAL A 91 -1.01 -5.77 -9.58
CA VAL A 91 -1.58 -6.87 -10.36
C VAL A 91 -2.90 -7.33 -9.76
N ARG A 92 -2.94 -7.59 -8.44
CA ARG A 92 -4.19 -8.00 -7.77
C ARG A 92 -5.30 -6.97 -7.85
N MET A 93 -4.97 -5.68 -7.76
CA MET A 93 -5.96 -4.61 -7.91
C MET A 93 -6.49 -4.45 -9.34
N ALA A 94 -5.78 -4.99 -10.34
CA ALA A 94 -6.18 -4.97 -11.74
C ALA A 94 -6.88 -6.26 -12.21
N GLN A 95 -6.89 -7.33 -11.38
CA GLN A 95 -7.50 -8.62 -11.71
C GLN A 95 -8.98 -8.65 -11.31
N ASP A 96 -9.87 -8.96 -12.25
CA ASP A 96 -11.31 -9.06 -12.05
C ASP A 96 -11.72 -10.31 -11.24
N PHE A 97 -10.88 -11.34 -11.23
CA PHE A 97 -11.08 -12.55 -10.42
C PHE A 97 -10.49 -12.43 -9.01
N SER A 98 -9.64 -11.43 -8.75
CA SER A 98 -9.07 -11.17 -7.41
C SER A 98 -9.83 -10.11 -6.62
N MET A 99 -10.50 -9.20 -7.32
CA MET A 99 -11.21 -8.08 -6.74
C MET A 99 -12.66 -8.08 -7.22
N ARG A 100 -13.61 -7.84 -6.29
CA ARG A 100 -15.00 -7.64 -6.68
C ARG A 100 -15.18 -6.41 -7.59
N TYR A 101 -14.42 -5.38 -7.33
CA TYR A 101 -14.33 -4.17 -8.15
C TYR A 101 -12.86 -3.77 -8.27
N MET A 102 -12.36 -3.72 -9.48
CA MET A 102 -10.97 -3.34 -9.74
C MET A 102 -10.70 -1.89 -9.34
N LEU A 103 -9.60 -1.66 -8.64
CA LEU A 103 -9.14 -0.31 -8.28
C LEU A 103 -8.13 0.23 -9.30
N VAL A 104 -7.47 -0.66 -10.02
CA VAL A 104 -6.54 -0.35 -11.11
C VAL A 104 -7.12 -0.85 -12.42
N ASP A 105 -7.12 0.01 -13.43
CA ASP A 105 -7.43 -0.33 -14.81
C ASP A 105 -6.11 -0.66 -15.51
N GLY A 106 -5.96 -1.92 -15.92
CA GLY A 106 -4.73 -2.47 -16.48
C GLY A 106 -4.83 -2.77 -17.97
N GLN A 107 -3.75 -2.52 -18.70
CA GLN A 107 -3.58 -2.91 -20.10
C GLN A 107 -2.37 -3.84 -20.24
N GLY A 108 -2.59 -5.02 -20.80
CA GLY A 108 -1.59 -6.06 -20.96
C GLY A 108 -2.00 -7.36 -20.26
N ASN A 109 -1.05 -8.27 -20.05
CA ASN A 109 -1.29 -9.53 -19.36
C ASN A 109 -1.05 -9.40 -17.86
N PHE A 110 -2.13 -9.44 -17.08
CA PHE A 110 -2.14 -9.45 -15.62
C PHE A 110 -2.37 -10.84 -15.02
N GLY A 111 -2.17 -11.90 -15.79
CA GLY A 111 -2.40 -13.26 -15.36
C GLY A 111 -3.82 -13.74 -15.65
N SER A 112 -4.11 -15.00 -15.32
CA SER A 112 -5.42 -15.61 -15.47
C SER A 112 -5.85 -16.37 -14.22
N ILE A 113 -7.14 -16.69 -14.14
CA ILE A 113 -7.68 -17.53 -13.06
C ILE A 113 -7.10 -18.96 -13.13
N ASP A 114 -6.67 -19.40 -14.31
CA ASP A 114 -6.08 -20.73 -14.54
C ASP A 114 -4.62 -20.83 -14.08
N GLY A 115 -4.06 -19.74 -13.51
CA GLY A 115 -2.74 -19.73 -12.89
C GLY A 115 -1.62 -19.18 -13.77
N ASP A 116 -1.92 -18.56 -14.91
CA ASP A 116 -0.91 -17.87 -15.70
C ASP A 116 -0.33 -16.70 -14.91
N ALA A 117 1.00 -16.59 -14.93
CA ALA A 117 1.68 -15.48 -14.28
C ALA A 117 1.47 -14.17 -15.07
N PRO A 118 1.41 -13.03 -14.37
CA PRO A 118 1.38 -11.73 -15.02
C PRO A 118 2.68 -11.47 -15.78
N ALA A 119 2.60 -10.70 -16.86
CA ALA A 119 3.79 -10.23 -17.56
C ALA A 119 4.63 -9.31 -16.67
N ALA A 120 5.93 -9.20 -16.93
CA ALA A 120 6.79 -8.29 -16.20
C ALA A 120 6.30 -6.84 -16.30
N MET A 121 6.47 -6.05 -15.23
CA MET A 121 5.96 -4.67 -15.08
C MET A 121 6.37 -3.71 -16.19
N ARG A 122 7.44 -4.01 -16.95
CA ARG A 122 7.88 -3.22 -18.10
C ARG A 122 6.96 -3.37 -19.33
N TYR A 123 6.18 -4.44 -19.39
CA TYR A 123 5.27 -4.72 -20.50
C TYR A 123 3.83 -4.32 -20.20
N THR A 124 3.45 -4.26 -18.94
CA THR A 124 2.09 -3.88 -18.52
C THR A 124 1.97 -2.36 -18.31
N GLU A 125 0.76 -1.88 -18.47
CA GLU A 125 0.42 -0.47 -18.29
C GLU A 125 -0.80 -0.34 -17.38
N VAL A 126 -0.85 0.72 -16.59
CA VAL A 126 -1.88 0.93 -15.57
C VAL A 126 -2.33 2.38 -15.49
N ARG A 127 -3.56 2.56 -15.04
CA ARG A 127 -4.13 3.82 -14.59
C ARG A 127 -5.14 3.54 -13.48
N MET A 128 -5.56 4.55 -12.75
CA MET A 128 -6.63 4.38 -11.77
C MET A 128 -7.95 3.99 -12.46
N SER A 129 -8.75 3.17 -11.80
CA SER A 129 -10.14 2.97 -12.19
C SER A 129 -11.00 4.16 -11.77
N ARG A 130 -12.21 4.28 -12.36
CA ARG A 130 -13.16 5.32 -11.96
C ARG A 130 -13.58 5.20 -10.49
N LEU A 131 -13.62 3.98 -9.96
CA LEU A 131 -13.92 3.75 -8.55
C LEU A 131 -12.79 4.23 -7.65
N ALA A 132 -11.54 3.94 -7.99
CA ALA A 132 -10.38 4.44 -7.24
C ALA A 132 -10.34 5.98 -7.19
N HIS A 133 -10.67 6.64 -8.29
CA HIS A 133 -10.84 8.09 -8.31
C HIS A 133 -11.86 8.58 -7.28
N GLN A 134 -12.99 7.87 -7.15
CA GLN A 134 -14.02 8.22 -6.16
C GLN A 134 -13.57 7.99 -4.71
N LEU A 135 -12.70 6.98 -4.45
CA LEU A 135 -12.12 6.74 -3.14
C LEU A 135 -11.17 7.86 -2.70
N LEU A 136 -10.53 8.51 -3.66
CA LEU A 136 -9.59 9.62 -3.47
C LEU A 136 -10.27 11.01 -3.58
N ALA A 137 -11.57 11.02 -3.88
CA ALA A 137 -12.31 12.28 -3.95
C ALA A 137 -12.23 13.03 -2.62
N ASP A 138 -12.02 14.33 -2.69
CA ASP A 138 -11.89 15.22 -1.54
C ASP A 138 -10.60 15.05 -0.69
N LEU A 139 -9.61 14.29 -1.17
CA LEU A 139 -8.32 14.12 -0.49
C LEU A 139 -7.57 15.46 -0.34
N ASP A 140 -7.78 16.38 -1.26
CA ASP A 140 -7.21 17.74 -1.30
C ASP A 140 -7.94 18.74 -0.38
N LYS A 141 -9.01 18.31 0.31
CA LYS A 141 -9.87 19.17 1.13
C LYS A 141 -9.66 19.02 2.64
N ASP A 142 -8.49 18.55 3.05
CA ASP A 142 -8.15 18.37 4.47
C ASP A 142 -9.16 17.46 5.21
N THR A 143 -9.58 16.40 4.54
CA THR A 143 -10.56 15.43 5.06
C THR A 143 -9.96 14.29 5.84
N VAL A 144 -8.65 14.08 5.72
CA VAL A 144 -7.87 13.03 6.37
C VAL A 144 -6.51 13.53 6.80
N ASP A 145 -5.93 12.90 7.81
CA ASP A 145 -4.58 13.22 8.28
C ASP A 145 -3.52 12.67 7.34
N PHE A 146 -2.39 13.36 7.29
CA PHE A 146 -1.21 13.00 6.52
C PHE A 146 -0.02 12.77 7.45
N ASP A 147 0.62 11.63 7.32
CA ASP A 147 1.87 11.31 8.00
C ASP A 147 3.07 11.53 7.07
N PRO A 148 4.25 11.87 7.62
CA PRO A 148 5.47 11.87 6.84
C PRO A 148 5.79 10.46 6.35
N ASN A 149 6.39 10.36 5.16
CA ASN A 149 6.92 9.10 4.65
C ASN A 149 8.17 8.65 5.43
N TYR A 150 8.80 7.54 5.01
CA TYR A 150 9.93 6.91 5.71
C TYR A 150 11.19 7.81 5.85
N ASP A 151 11.39 8.79 4.97
CA ASP A 151 12.53 9.74 4.97
C ASP A 151 12.11 11.19 5.25
N GLU A 152 10.85 11.41 5.60
CA GLU A 152 10.25 12.72 5.91
C GLU A 152 10.27 13.73 4.75
N SER A 153 10.58 13.28 3.53
CA SER A 153 10.63 14.13 2.34
C SER A 153 9.26 14.41 1.74
N GLU A 154 8.33 13.47 1.91
CA GLU A 154 6.98 13.53 1.36
C GLU A 154 5.94 13.20 2.44
N LYS A 155 4.67 13.42 2.15
CA LYS A 155 3.56 13.05 3.04
C LYS A 155 2.65 12.04 2.35
N GLU A 156 2.13 11.11 3.12
CA GLU A 156 1.15 10.13 2.67
C GLU A 156 -0.12 10.17 3.52
N PRO A 157 -1.31 9.94 2.94
CA PRO A 157 -2.54 9.94 3.71
C PRO A 157 -2.58 8.69 4.62
N THR A 158 -2.98 8.89 5.88
CA THR A 158 -3.15 7.81 6.85
C THR A 158 -4.28 6.86 6.46
N VAL A 159 -5.30 7.41 5.79
CA VAL A 159 -6.51 6.72 5.30
C VAL A 159 -7.05 7.47 4.09
N LEU A 160 -7.79 6.79 3.21
CA LEU A 160 -8.49 7.49 2.12
C LEU A 160 -9.86 8.01 2.58
N PRO A 161 -10.33 9.17 2.05
CA PRO A 161 -11.59 9.79 2.44
C PRO A 161 -12.81 9.07 1.84
N THR A 162 -12.96 7.79 2.12
CA THR A 162 -14.03 6.97 1.56
C THR A 162 -15.38 7.33 2.19
N ARG A 163 -16.43 7.47 1.38
CA ARG A 163 -17.76 7.83 1.85
C ARG A 163 -18.54 6.71 2.52
N ALA A 164 -18.08 5.45 2.44
CA ALA A 164 -18.82 4.31 2.96
C ALA A 164 -17.92 3.17 3.47
N VAL A 165 -18.24 2.67 4.65
CA VAL A 165 -17.64 1.48 5.27
C VAL A 165 -17.82 0.21 4.39
N SER A 166 -18.78 0.20 3.47
CA SER A 166 -19.04 -0.91 2.54
C SER A 166 -17.87 -1.21 1.58
N TYR A 167 -16.88 -0.35 1.46
CA TYR A 167 -15.69 -0.60 0.66
C TYR A 167 -14.74 -1.64 1.27
N THR A 168 -14.87 -1.98 2.54
CA THR A 168 -14.10 -3.08 3.14
C THR A 168 -14.28 -4.40 2.41
N HIS A 169 -15.42 -4.58 1.75
CA HIS A 169 -15.69 -5.77 0.91
C HIS A 169 -14.95 -5.78 -0.43
N LEU A 170 -14.38 -4.65 -0.86
CA LEU A 170 -13.62 -4.58 -2.11
C LEU A 170 -12.27 -5.28 -2.04
N THR A 171 -11.70 -5.36 -0.84
CA THR A 171 -10.36 -5.88 -0.60
C THR A 171 -10.33 -7.28 0.01
N LEU A 172 -11.49 -7.83 0.35
CA LEU A 172 -11.58 -9.19 0.84
C LEU A 172 -11.52 -10.18 -0.34
N PRO A 173 -10.57 -11.13 -0.33
CA PRO A 173 -10.59 -12.19 -1.31
C PRO A 173 -11.89 -12.99 -1.12
N THR A 174 -12.76 -12.95 -2.10
CA THR A 174 -13.88 -13.90 -2.19
C THR A 174 -13.30 -15.26 -2.55
N LYS A 175 -12.74 -15.97 -1.58
CA LYS A 175 -12.66 -17.42 -1.70
C LYS A 175 -14.04 -17.98 -1.35
N ALA A 176 -14.75 -18.41 -2.38
CA ALA A 176 -15.75 -19.44 -2.24
C ALA A 176 -15.07 -20.74 -1.81
#